data_b8e48d91a3d4678c588a1526b6274a0f
#
_entry.id   b8e48d91a3d4678c588a1526b6274a0f
#
_cell.length_a   1.000
_cell.length_b   1.000
_cell.length_c   1.000
_cell.angle_alpha   90.00
_cell.angle_beta   90.00
_cell.angle_gamma   90.00
#
_symmetry.space_group_name_H-M   'P 1'
#
loop_
_entity.id
_entity.type
_entity.pdbx_description
1 polymer ?
#
loop_
_entity_poly.entity_id
_entity_poly.type
_entity_poly.pdbx_seq_one_letter_code
_entity_poly.pdbx_strand_id
1 'polypeptide(L)'
;MLTGKKIVLGVSGGIAAYKMANVASMLSKLHADIHVVMTENATHFITPETFEVLTGNHCYTDTFDRCMELHVPHIALGTQADAILIAPASADVVGKIANGIADDMLTTCVLPATCPVMLAPSMNVHMYENPIVQDNMKKLASYGYEIIEADEGYLACRDIGKGKLPPEHVLVDYIIRACAMDKDLAGKKVLVTAGATQESIDPVRYITNHSTGKMGYALARMAAFRGAKVTLVAGPTNLENPLFVDMVKVVTAEDMYEAVTSRSADMDIIIKAAAVADYRPENVSEEKIKKKDGNMAIPLTRTKDILAYLGEHKKEGQFICGFSMETEHMVENSKKKLEKKHIDMVAANNLKVEGAGFGVDTNIMTLITKEGEKELPLMSKEDVANAILDEIVAKIN
;
A
#
# COMPACT_ATOMS: atom_id res chain seq x y z
N MET A 1 -5.08 -12.06 4.85
CA MET A 1 -3.68 -11.64 4.64
C MET A 1 -2.72 -12.06 5.76
N LEU A 2 -3.14 -12.00 7.03
CA LEU A 2 -2.26 -12.28 8.18
C LEU A 2 -2.57 -13.61 8.89
N THR A 3 -3.25 -14.53 8.23
CA THR A 3 -3.59 -15.85 8.81
C THR A 3 -2.33 -16.60 9.23
N GLY A 4 -2.28 -17.00 10.51
CA GLY A 4 -1.14 -17.71 11.11
C GLY A 4 0.05 -16.82 11.48
N LYS A 5 -0.03 -15.49 11.26
CA LYS A 5 1.00 -14.54 11.64
C LYS A 5 0.80 -14.06 13.07
N LYS A 6 1.85 -14.17 13.89
CA LYS A 6 1.89 -13.71 15.28
C LYS A 6 2.42 -12.28 15.34
N ILE A 7 1.58 -11.35 15.77
CA ILE A 7 1.90 -9.92 15.86
C ILE A 7 1.94 -9.49 17.33
N VAL A 8 3.03 -8.88 17.72
CA VAL A 8 3.12 -8.24 19.04
C VAL A 8 2.87 -6.74 18.92
N LEU A 9 1.86 -6.25 19.62
CA LEU A 9 1.56 -4.82 19.75
C LEU A 9 2.09 -4.32 21.10
N GLY A 10 3.14 -3.50 21.05
CA GLY A 10 3.68 -2.79 22.19
C GLY A 10 2.97 -1.46 22.36
N VAL A 11 2.32 -1.23 23.50
CA VAL A 11 1.59 0.01 23.77
C VAL A 11 2.25 0.76 24.93
N SER A 12 2.76 1.96 24.69
CA SER A 12 3.36 2.79 25.73
C SER A 12 2.44 3.93 26.18
N GLY A 13 2.78 4.53 27.32
CA GLY A 13 1.98 5.58 27.97
C GLY A 13 1.91 6.86 27.15
N GLY A 14 0.76 7.13 26.58
CA GLY A 14 0.44 8.34 25.84
C GLY A 14 -1.03 8.37 25.44
N ILE A 15 -1.57 9.57 25.22
CA ILE A 15 -2.99 9.73 24.89
C ILE A 15 -3.39 8.92 23.66
N ALA A 16 -2.47 8.72 22.67
CA ALA A 16 -2.74 7.96 21.46
C ALA A 16 -2.87 6.44 21.69
N ALA A 17 -2.65 5.91 22.90
CA ALA A 17 -2.79 4.50 23.25
C ALA A 17 -4.20 3.96 22.93
N TYR A 18 -5.26 4.77 23.07
CA TYR A 18 -6.64 4.36 22.75
C TYR A 18 -6.81 3.93 21.28
N LYS A 19 -6.02 4.50 20.36
CA LYS A 19 -6.06 4.17 18.94
C LYS A 19 -5.62 2.74 18.64
N MET A 20 -4.81 2.16 19.54
CA MET A 20 -4.32 0.80 19.37
C MET A 20 -5.42 -0.26 19.47
N ALA A 21 -6.55 0.06 20.12
CA ALA A 21 -7.74 -0.79 20.06
C ALA A 21 -8.27 -0.94 18.63
N ASN A 22 -8.27 0.15 17.84
CA ASN A 22 -8.64 0.09 16.43
C ASN A 22 -7.64 -0.73 15.61
N VAL A 23 -6.33 -0.54 15.84
CA VAL A 23 -5.28 -1.32 15.17
C VAL A 23 -5.45 -2.81 15.49
N ALA A 24 -5.64 -3.18 16.74
CA ALA A 24 -5.90 -4.56 17.14
C ALA A 24 -7.14 -5.13 16.44
N SER A 25 -8.25 -4.38 16.42
CA SER A 25 -9.47 -4.79 15.70
C SER A 25 -9.25 -4.95 14.18
N MET A 26 -8.47 -4.07 13.53
CA MET A 26 -8.15 -4.18 12.11
C MET A 26 -7.29 -5.42 11.82
N LEU A 27 -6.28 -5.68 12.63
CA LEU A 27 -5.42 -6.87 12.49
C LEU A 27 -6.18 -8.16 12.75
N SER A 28 -7.09 -8.19 13.72
CA SER A 28 -7.98 -9.31 14.00
C SER A 28 -8.87 -9.66 12.79
N LYS A 29 -9.41 -8.65 12.10
CA LYS A 29 -10.17 -8.83 10.85
C LYS A 29 -9.32 -9.39 9.70
N LEU A 30 -8.01 -9.21 9.75
CA LEU A 30 -7.04 -9.81 8.82
C LEU A 30 -6.57 -11.20 9.27
N HIS A 31 -7.16 -11.74 10.35
CA HIS A 31 -6.87 -13.06 10.94
C HIS A 31 -5.46 -13.20 11.52
N ALA A 32 -4.89 -12.12 12.06
CA ALA A 32 -3.63 -12.18 12.81
C ALA A 32 -3.84 -12.77 14.21
N ASP A 33 -2.83 -13.49 14.73
CA ASP A 33 -2.70 -13.85 16.14
C ASP A 33 -2.01 -12.68 16.86
N ILE A 34 -2.75 -11.92 17.68
CA ILE A 34 -2.32 -10.64 18.22
C ILE A 34 -2.06 -10.76 19.72
N HIS A 35 -0.85 -10.48 20.14
CA HIS A 35 -0.46 -10.40 21.55
C HIS A 35 -0.13 -8.95 21.90
N VAL A 36 -0.72 -8.45 22.99
CA VAL A 36 -0.52 -7.06 23.41
C VAL A 36 0.37 -7.00 24.65
N VAL A 37 1.35 -6.13 24.60
CA VAL A 37 2.25 -5.83 25.71
C VAL A 37 2.15 -4.35 26.03
N MET A 38 1.79 -4.00 27.25
CA MET A 38 1.62 -2.61 27.68
C MET A 38 2.65 -2.22 28.73
N THR A 39 3.13 -0.98 28.66
CA THR A 39 3.82 -0.40 29.80
C THR A 39 2.82 -0.05 30.91
N GLU A 40 3.25 0.02 32.16
CA GLU A 40 2.42 0.45 33.27
C GLU A 40 1.73 1.79 32.98
N ASN A 41 2.47 2.76 32.43
CA ASN A 41 1.91 4.06 32.05
C ASN A 41 0.83 3.97 30.96
N ALA A 42 0.83 2.96 30.11
CA ALA A 42 -0.21 2.79 29.09
C ALA A 42 -1.57 2.42 29.70
N THR A 43 -1.56 1.68 30.81
CA THR A 43 -2.79 1.24 31.51
C THR A 43 -3.63 2.40 32.06
N HIS A 44 -3.02 3.57 32.24
CA HIS A 44 -3.75 4.78 32.62
C HIS A 44 -4.58 5.41 31.49
N PHE A 45 -4.31 5.05 30.23
CA PHE A 45 -5.01 5.59 29.05
C PHE A 45 -6.01 4.60 28.44
N ILE A 46 -5.75 3.31 28.57
CA ILE A 46 -6.60 2.23 28.08
C ILE A 46 -6.34 0.99 28.94
N THR A 47 -7.38 0.23 29.25
CA THR A 47 -7.21 -0.93 30.14
C THR A 47 -6.80 -2.19 29.36
N PRO A 48 -6.03 -3.12 29.98
CA PRO A 48 -5.65 -4.41 29.38
C PRO A 48 -6.86 -5.21 28.89
N GLU A 49 -7.96 -5.22 29.63
CA GLU A 49 -9.20 -5.95 29.30
C GLU A 49 -9.75 -5.55 27.92
N THR A 50 -9.55 -4.30 27.50
CA THR A 50 -9.97 -3.86 26.15
C THR A 50 -9.25 -4.69 25.08
N PHE A 51 -7.96 -4.92 25.23
CA PHE A 51 -7.19 -5.71 24.27
C PHE A 51 -7.48 -7.19 24.38
N GLU A 52 -7.67 -7.73 25.57
CA GLU A 52 -8.03 -9.14 25.79
C GLU A 52 -9.35 -9.48 25.11
N VAL A 53 -10.35 -8.61 25.20
CA VAL A 53 -11.63 -8.79 24.50
C VAL A 53 -11.48 -8.72 22.96
N LEU A 54 -10.61 -7.83 22.45
CA LEU A 54 -10.44 -7.64 21.02
C LEU A 54 -9.60 -8.73 20.35
N THR A 55 -8.63 -9.28 21.08
CA THR A 55 -7.65 -10.25 20.53
C THR A 55 -7.95 -11.69 20.91
N GLY A 56 -8.65 -11.91 22.01
CA GLY A 56 -8.85 -13.22 22.63
C GLY A 56 -7.62 -13.75 23.36
N ASN A 57 -6.54 -12.97 23.44
CA ASN A 57 -5.29 -13.31 24.10
C ASN A 57 -5.08 -12.47 25.35
N HIS A 58 -4.27 -12.97 26.28
CA HIS A 58 -3.88 -12.23 27.48
C HIS A 58 -3.06 -10.97 27.11
N CYS A 59 -3.31 -9.87 27.84
CA CYS A 59 -2.59 -8.60 27.68
C CYS A 59 -1.52 -8.47 28.78
N TYR A 60 -0.25 -8.52 28.39
CA TYR A 60 0.88 -8.54 29.31
C TYR A 60 1.27 -7.13 29.77
N THR A 61 1.31 -6.90 31.10
CA THR A 61 1.67 -5.61 31.70
C THR A 61 2.87 -5.72 32.66
N ASP A 62 3.16 -6.92 33.15
CA ASP A 62 4.24 -7.18 34.11
C ASP A 62 5.10 -8.37 33.63
N THR A 63 6.41 -8.25 33.79
CA THR A 63 7.38 -9.31 33.46
C THR A 63 7.18 -10.57 34.33
N PHE A 64 6.64 -10.42 35.52
CA PHE A 64 6.39 -11.47 36.49
C PHE A 64 4.92 -11.93 36.54
N ASP A 65 4.13 -11.55 35.54
CA ASP A 65 2.77 -12.04 35.37
C ASP A 65 2.77 -13.59 35.33
N ARG A 66 1.88 -14.18 36.17
CA ARG A 66 1.79 -15.63 36.33
C ARG A 66 0.83 -16.28 35.32
N CYS A 67 0.51 -15.61 34.24
CA CYS A 67 -0.26 -16.22 33.16
C CYS A 67 0.57 -17.38 32.55
N MET A 68 0.05 -18.61 32.68
CA MET A 68 0.78 -19.86 32.35
C MET A 68 0.71 -20.26 30.87
N GLU A 69 0.19 -19.42 29.99
CA GLU A 69 0.07 -19.77 28.57
C GLU A 69 1.41 -19.88 27.85
N LEU A 70 2.40 -19.10 28.29
CA LEU A 70 3.76 -19.12 27.74
C LEU A 70 4.75 -19.44 28.84
N HIS A 71 5.73 -20.32 28.55
CA HIS A 71 6.73 -20.77 29.54
C HIS A 71 7.59 -19.60 30.08
N VAL A 72 8.02 -18.68 29.19
CA VAL A 72 8.72 -17.41 29.54
C VAL A 72 8.16 -16.34 28.61
N PRO A 73 7.10 -15.59 29.01
CA PRO A 73 6.31 -14.78 28.11
C PRO A 73 7.13 -13.79 27.26
N HIS A 74 8.03 -13.01 27.87
CA HIS A 74 8.81 -12.00 27.16
C HIS A 74 9.77 -12.63 26.11
N ILE A 75 10.35 -13.80 26.40
CA ILE A 75 11.19 -14.52 25.43
C ILE A 75 10.34 -15.08 24.29
N ALA A 76 9.23 -15.76 24.64
CA ALA A 76 8.34 -16.36 23.63
C ALA A 76 7.74 -15.31 22.69
N LEU A 77 7.25 -14.19 23.22
CA LEU A 77 6.72 -13.10 22.43
C LEU A 77 7.78 -12.46 21.53
N GLY A 78 8.99 -12.20 22.05
CA GLY A 78 10.07 -11.61 21.26
C GLY A 78 10.59 -12.52 20.14
N THR A 79 10.72 -13.84 20.41
CA THR A 79 11.36 -14.79 19.48
C THR A 79 10.39 -15.46 18.51
N GLN A 80 9.09 -15.54 18.84
CA GLN A 80 8.08 -16.21 18.01
C GLN A 80 7.22 -15.25 17.21
N ALA A 81 7.34 -13.94 17.42
CA ALA A 81 6.61 -12.96 16.64
C ALA A 81 7.09 -12.93 15.18
N ASP A 82 6.15 -12.75 14.25
CA ASP A 82 6.46 -12.43 12.85
C ASP A 82 6.75 -10.93 12.66
N ALA A 83 6.18 -10.07 13.53
CA ALA A 83 6.46 -8.64 13.59
C ALA A 83 6.10 -8.06 14.97
N ILE A 84 6.83 -7.03 15.37
CA ILE A 84 6.54 -6.23 16.57
C ILE A 84 6.28 -4.78 16.15
N LEU A 85 5.13 -4.23 16.55
CA LEU A 85 4.82 -2.81 16.40
C LEU A 85 4.70 -2.15 17.77
N ILE A 86 5.50 -1.14 18.03
CA ILE A 86 5.41 -0.31 19.23
C ILE A 86 4.72 1.00 18.87
N ALA A 87 3.46 1.13 19.28
CA ALA A 87 2.63 2.30 18.98
C ALA A 87 1.59 2.53 20.10
N PRO A 88 1.46 3.77 20.60
CA PRO A 88 2.42 4.84 20.43
C PRO A 88 3.76 4.47 21.08
N ALA A 89 4.88 4.90 20.50
CA ALA A 89 6.19 4.82 21.13
C ALA A 89 6.51 6.15 21.83
N SER A 90 6.50 6.18 23.16
CA SER A 90 6.87 7.36 23.93
C SER A 90 8.37 7.61 23.88
N ALA A 91 8.80 8.84 24.18
CA ALA A 91 10.22 9.16 24.26
C ALA A 91 10.99 8.29 25.28
N ASP A 92 10.32 7.88 26.38
CA ASP A 92 10.88 6.95 27.36
C ASP A 92 11.19 5.59 26.73
N VAL A 93 10.20 4.96 26.08
CA VAL A 93 10.37 3.66 25.43
C VAL A 93 11.39 3.72 24.29
N VAL A 94 11.37 4.77 23.45
CA VAL A 94 12.39 4.99 22.42
C VAL A 94 13.79 5.07 23.05
N GLY A 95 13.94 5.83 24.13
CA GLY A 95 15.21 5.97 24.84
C GLY A 95 15.70 4.68 25.47
N LYS A 96 14.82 3.92 26.11
CA LYS A 96 15.12 2.63 26.73
C LYS A 96 15.61 1.61 25.68
N ILE A 97 14.85 1.39 24.62
CA ILE A 97 15.20 0.42 23.58
C ILE A 97 16.51 0.83 22.91
N ALA A 98 16.71 2.13 22.60
CA ALA A 98 17.95 2.61 21.96
C ALA A 98 19.20 2.38 22.82
N ASN A 99 19.05 2.22 24.13
CA ASN A 99 20.17 2.01 25.06
C ASN A 99 20.17 0.62 25.70
N GLY A 100 19.34 -0.32 25.24
CA GLY A 100 19.28 -1.70 25.73
C GLY A 100 18.75 -1.82 27.16
N ILE A 101 17.94 -0.86 27.62
CA ILE A 101 17.32 -0.89 28.96
C ILE A 101 16.05 -1.75 28.85
N ALA A 102 15.98 -2.81 29.63
CA ALA A 102 14.89 -3.76 29.67
C ALA A 102 14.38 -3.90 31.10
N ASP A 103 13.72 -2.86 31.59
CA ASP A 103 13.24 -2.74 32.99
C ASP A 103 11.71 -2.88 33.12
N ASP A 104 11.01 -3.09 32.01
CA ASP A 104 9.58 -3.39 31.96
C ASP A 104 9.28 -4.54 30.97
N MET A 105 8.05 -5.04 30.96
CA MET A 105 7.63 -6.15 30.11
C MET A 105 7.84 -5.86 28.63
N LEU A 106 7.52 -4.64 28.17
CA LEU A 106 7.63 -4.26 26.76
C LEU A 106 9.09 -4.25 26.29
N THR A 107 9.95 -3.55 27.00
CA THR A 107 11.36 -3.43 26.65
C THR A 107 12.10 -4.76 26.77
N THR A 108 11.71 -5.59 27.75
CA THR A 108 12.24 -6.96 27.91
C THR A 108 11.78 -7.88 26.77
N CYS A 109 10.56 -7.70 26.24
CA CYS A 109 10.05 -8.46 25.09
C CYS A 109 10.76 -8.07 23.78
N VAL A 110 11.10 -6.79 23.61
CA VAL A 110 11.74 -6.29 22.39
C VAL A 110 13.20 -6.72 22.26
N LEU A 111 13.93 -6.84 23.37
CA LEU A 111 15.36 -7.10 23.36
C LEU A 111 15.75 -8.45 22.70
N PRO A 112 15.04 -9.57 22.90
CA PRO A 112 15.29 -10.84 22.21
C PRO A 112 14.63 -10.96 20.84
N ALA A 113 14.02 -9.90 20.30
CA ALA A 113 13.27 -9.96 19.04
C ALA A 113 14.17 -10.38 17.86
N THR A 114 13.68 -11.34 17.07
CA THR A 114 14.34 -11.83 15.85
C THR A 114 13.58 -11.45 14.57
N CYS A 115 12.42 -10.81 14.72
CA CYS A 115 11.55 -10.34 13.65
C CYS A 115 11.72 -8.83 13.43
N PRO A 116 11.12 -8.28 12.36
CA PRO A 116 11.05 -6.85 12.16
C PRO A 116 10.37 -6.14 13.34
N VAL A 117 11.02 -5.10 13.87
CA VAL A 117 10.51 -4.25 14.95
C VAL A 117 10.30 -2.84 14.42
N MET A 118 9.08 -2.35 14.55
CA MET A 118 8.65 -1.03 14.10
C MET A 118 8.27 -0.16 15.29
N LEU A 119 8.68 1.09 15.30
CA LEU A 119 8.31 2.08 16.31
C LEU A 119 7.56 3.23 15.65
N ALA A 120 6.38 3.56 16.17
CA ALA A 120 5.61 4.75 15.80
C ALA A 120 5.69 5.80 16.91
N PRO A 121 6.69 6.70 16.89
CA PRO A 121 6.85 7.72 17.91
C PRO A 121 5.63 8.64 17.98
N SER A 122 5.15 8.90 19.19
CA SER A 122 4.06 9.86 19.41
C SER A 122 4.25 10.58 20.75
N MET A 123 4.45 11.90 20.64
CA MET A 123 4.76 12.75 21.79
C MET A 123 4.53 14.23 21.46
N ASN A 124 4.69 15.12 22.45
CA ASN A 124 4.70 16.56 22.22
C ASN A 124 5.79 16.95 21.18
N VAL A 125 5.56 18.03 20.42
CA VAL A 125 6.47 18.48 19.34
C VAL A 125 7.87 18.75 19.86
N HIS A 126 8.03 19.43 21.00
CA HIS A 126 9.34 19.74 21.56
C HIS A 126 10.09 18.50 22.06
N MET A 127 9.35 17.47 22.52
CA MET A 127 9.94 16.16 22.83
C MET A 127 10.39 15.45 21.56
N TYR A 128 9.56 15.47 20.50
CA TYR A 128 9.88 14.85 19.23
C TYR A 128 11.11 15.48 18.57
N GLU A 129 11.19 16.82 18.58
CA GLU A 129 12.31 17.59 18.00
C GLU A 129 13.57 17.60 18.88
N ASN A 130 13.47 17.12 20.14
CA ASN A 130 14.60 17.10 21.04
C ASN A 130 15.77 16.29 20.42
N PRO A 131 17.00 16.87 20.35
CA PRO A 131 18.16 16.21 19.74
C PRO A 131 18.43 14.81 20.29
N ILE A 132 18.25 14.59 21.58
CA ILE A 132 18.47 13.28 22.22
C ILE A 132 17.46 12.25 21.69
N VAL A 133 16.17 12.64 21.53
CA VAL A 133 15.13 11.76 20.99
C VAL A 133 15.38 11.47 19.52
N GLN A 134 15.77 12.49 18.72
CA GLN A 134 16.13 12.32 17.32
C GLN A 134 17.35 11.40 17.15
N ASP A 135 18.36 11.53 18.00
CA ASP A 135 19.55 10.68 17.96
C ASP A 135 19.22 9.23 18.37
N ASN A 136 18.34 9.03 19.36
CA ASN A 136 17.87 7.69 19.73
C ASN A 136 17.11 7.03 18.56
N MET A 137 16.24 7.76 17.84
CA MET A 137 15.54 7.23 16.67
C MET A 137 16.51 6.88 15.54
N LYS A 138 17.48 7.74 15.24
CA LYS A 138 18.54 7.44 14.24
C LYS A 138 19.37 6.22 14.64
N LYS A 139 19.73 6.11 15.92
CA LYS A 139 20.46 4.97 16.48
C LYS A 139 19.66 3.67 16.29
N LEU A 140 18.38 3.66 16.61
CA LEU A 140 17.50 2.51 16.39
C LEU A 140 17.42 2.15 14.90
N ALA A 141 17.23 3.13 14.03
CA ALA A 141 17.22 2.89 12.58
C ALA A 141 18.54 2.27 12.08
N SER A 142 19.69 2.68 12.64
CA SER A 142 20.99 2.07 12.30
C SER A 142 21.16 0.64 12.76
N TYR A 143 20.37 0.19 13.74
CA TYR A 143 20.31 -1.20 14.22
C TYR A 143 19.25 -2.03 13.49
N GLY A 144 18.57 -1.47 12.47
CA GLY A 144 17.58 -2.19 11.68
C GLY A 144 16.16 -2.08 12.21
N TYR A 145 15.90 -1.27 13.22
CA TYR A 145 14.53 -0.93 13.63
C TYR A 145 13.91 0.03 12.62
N GLU A 146 12.65 -0.19 12.31
CA GLU A 146 11.93 0.72 11.42
C GLU A 146 11.21 1.81 12.21
N ILE A 147 11.56 3.07 11.94
CA ILE A 147 10.91 4.22 12.57
C ILE A 147 9.81 4.71 11.64
N ILE A 148 8.56 4.56 12.07
CA ILE A 148 7.40 5.09 11.36
C ILE A 148 7.31 6.58 11.69
N GLU A 149 7.48 7.44 10.68
CA GLU A 149 7.46 8.88 10.91
C GLU A 149 6.15 9.35 11.54
N ALA A 150 6.27 10.23 12.54
CA ALA A 150 5.09 10.85 13.12
C ALA A 150 4.45 11.84 12.15
N ASP A 151 3.12 11.88 12.14
CA ASP A 151 2.37 12.89 11.39
C ASP A 151 2.56 14.29 11.99
N GLU A 152 2.31 15.27 11.13
CA GLU A 152 2.19 16.67 11.52
C GLU A 152 0.72 17.04 11.73
N GLY A 153 0.44 17.90 12.73
CA GLY A 153 -0.90 18.39 12.95
C GLY A 153 -1.13 18.91 14.36
N TYR A 154 -2.40 19.11 14.69
CA TYR A 154 -2.82 19.57 16.02
C TYR A 154 -2.67 18.43 17.03
N LEU A 155 -1.88 18.67 18.06
CA LEU A 155 -1.57 17.73 19.13
C LEU A 155 -2.51 17.92 20.34
N ALA A 156 -2.60 16.91 21.20
CA ALA A 156 -3.43 16.97 22.41
C ALA A 156 -3.02 18.10 23.40
N CYS A 157 -1.75 18.50 23.36
CA CYS A 157 -1.23 19.66 24.13
C CYS A 157 -1.57 21.01 23.50
N ARG A 158 -2.33 21.05 22.40
CA ARG A 158 -2.72 22.22 21.62
C ARG A 158 -1.60 22.84 20.77
N ASP A 159 -0.43 22.24 20.70
CA ASP A 159 0.64 22.63 19.79
C ASP A 159 0.35 22.07 18.37
N ILE A 160 0.93 22.72 17.37
CA ILE A 160 0.92 22.26 15.97
C ILE A 160 2.35 21.89 15.59
N GLY A 161 2.54 20.68 15.08
CA GLY A 161 3.85 20.19 14.61
C GLY A 161 3.92 18.67 14.51
N LYS A 162 5.13 18.16 14.29
CA LYS A 162 5.41 16.71 14.24
C LYS A 162 5.32 16.09 15.63
N GLY A 163 4.78 14.88 15.71
CA GLY A 163 4.65 14.12 16.96
C GLY A 163 3.32 13.41 17.11
N LYS A 164 2.42 13.54 16.12
CA LYS A 164 1.13 12.87 16.10
C LYS A 164 1.28 11.43 15.59
N LEU A 165 0.62 10.48 16.26
CA LEU A 165 0.57 9.12 15.80
C LEU A 165 -0.09 9.06 14.41
N PRO A 166 0.52 8.40 13.39
CA PRO A 166 -0.08 8.19 12.09
C PRO A 166 -1.46 7.53 12.17
N PRO A 167 -2.28 7.62 11.11
CA PRO A 167 -3.55 6.91 11.01
C PRO A 167 -3.38 5.40 11.21
N GLU A 168 -4.39 4.76 11.79
CA GLU A 168 -4.33 3.36 12.16
C GLU A 168 -4.08 2.43 10.96
N HIS A 169 -4.64 2.74 9.78
CA HIS A 169 -4.41 1.97 8.55
C HIS A 169 -2.95 2.02 8.08
N VAL A 170 -2.25 3.15 8.32
CA VAL A 170 -0.83 3.28 8.03
C VAL A 170 -0.01 2.28 8.86
N LEU A 171 -0.31 2.19 10.17
CA LEU A 171 0.35 1.25 11.08
C LEU A 171 0.12 -0.21 10.65
N VAL A 172 -1.10 -0.52 10.23
CA VAL A 172 -1.45 -1.85 9.70
C VAL A 172 -0.69 -2.16 8.41
N ASP A 173 -0.53 -1.18 7.51
CA ASP A 173 0.23 -1.34 6.27
C ASP A 173 1.72 -1.67 6.51
N TYR A 174 2.32 -1.05 7.52
CA TYR A 174 3.68 -1.40 7.93
C TYR A 174 3.79 -2.86 8.40
N ILE A 175 2.82 -3.34 9.19
CA ILE A 175 2.78 -4.75 9.63
C ILE A 175 2.60 -5.69 8.43
N ILE A 176 1.63 -5.40 7.53
CA ILE A 176 1.40 -6.22 6.34
C ILE A 176 2.67 -6.28 5.50
N ARG A 177 3.29 -5.14 5.25
CA ARG A 177 4.56 -5.09 4.51
C ARG A 177 5.65 -5.91 5.21
N ALA A 178 5.73 -5.86 6.53
CA ALA A 178 6.80 -6.55 7.26
C ALA A 178 6.70 -8.08 7.18
N CYS A 179 5.49 -8.66 7.30
CA CYS A 179 5.37 -10.10 7.55
C CYS A 179 4.27 -10.83 6.76
N ALA A 180 3.36 -10.13 6.05
CA ALA A 180 2.23 -10.81 5.43
C ALA A 180 2.60 -11.57 4.14
N MET A 181 3.64 -11.16 3.44
CA MET A 181 3.99 -11.65 2.11
C MET A 181 5.46 -11.94 1.97
N ASP A 182 5.78 -12.93 1.13
CA ASP A 182 7.13 -13.21 0.70
C ASP A 182 7.70 -12.02 -0.09
N LYS A 183 9.01 -11.78 0.02
CA LYS A 183 9.69 -10.68 -0.67
C LYS A 183 10.22 -11.13 -2.04
N ASP A 184 9.39 -11.82 -2.81
CA ASP A 184 9.71 -12.42 -4.10
C ASP A 184 9.90 -11.41 -5.25
N LEU A 185 9.53 -10.14 -5.03
CA LEU A 185 9.84 -9.01 -5.90
C LEU A 185 10.98 -8.13 -5.34
N ALA A 186 11.72 -8.59 -4.31
CA ALA A 186 12.86 -7.84 -3.79
C ALA A 186 13.90 -7.55 -4.87
N GLY A 187 14.35 -6.29 -4.95
CA GLY A 187 15.30 -5.83 -5.96
C GLY A 187 14.70 -5.54 -7.33
N LYS A 188 13.44 -5.89 -7.60
CA LYS A 188 12.75 -5.59 -8.87
C LYS A 188 12.20 -4.17 -8.88
N LYS A 189 12.29 -3.51 -10.03
CA LYS A 189 11.68 -2.21 -10.30
C LYS A 189 10.37 -2.41 -11.06
N VAL A 190 9.27 -1.97 -10.47
CA VAL A 190 7.92 -2.14 -11.02
C VAL A 190 7.31 -0.79 -11.34
N LEU A 191 6.86 -0.58 -12.57
CA LEU A 191 6.07 0.58 -12.96
C LEU A 191 4.62 0.17 -13.12
N VAL A 192 3.72 0.86 -12.44
CA VAL A 192 2.27 0.66 -12.56
C VAL A 192 1.63 1.95 -13.06
N THR A 193 0.66 1.87 -13.98
CA THR A 193 -0.18 3.02 -14.31
C THR A 193 -1.57 2.87 -13.71
N ALA A 194 -2.17 3.98 -13.25
CA ALA A 194 -3.48 3.98 -12.61
C ALA A 194 -4.33 5.19 -13.02
N GLY A 195 -5.62 5.09 -12.73
CA GLY A 195 -6.60 6.15 -12.94
C GLY A 195 -7.13 6.20 -14.36
N ALA A 196 -7.94 7.20 -14.61
CA ALA A 196 -8.26 7.66 -15.94
C ALA A 196 -7.44 8.91 -16.25
N THR A 197 -7.10 9.12 -17.52
CA THR A 197 -6.64 10.43 -17.98
C THR A 197 -7.82 11.36 -18.20
N GLN A 198 -7.56 12.65 -18.19
CA GLN A 198 -8.55 13.71 -18.42
C GLN A 198 -8.07 14.59 -19.58
N GLU A 199 -8.86 14.62 -20.65
CA GLU A 199 -8.53 15.37 -21.86
C GLU A 199 -9.39 16.63 -21.90
N SER A 200 -8.77 17.78 -21.64
CA SER A 200 -9.48 19.06 -21.53
C SER A 200 -10.13 19.48 -22.83
N ILE A 201 -11.38 19.94 -22.75
CA ILE A 201 -12.13 20.62 -23.82
C ILE A 201 -11.91 22.13 -23.70
N ASP A 202 -11.98 22.62 -22.46
CA ASP A 202 -11.76 24.00 -22.04
C ASP A 202 -11.31 24.01 -20.56
N PRO A 203 -11.03 25.14 -19.91
CA PRO A 203 -10.59 25.18 -18.50
C PRO A 203 -11.58 24.58 -17.48
N VAL A 204 -12.80 24.25 -17.90
CA VAL A 204 -13.88 23.80 -17.00
C VAL A 204 -14.30 22.35 -17.28
N ARG A 205 -14.18 21.89 -18.52
CA ARG A 205 -14.70 20.59 -18.97
C ARG A 205 -13.64 19.73 -19.60
N TYR A 206 -13.73 18.43 -19.38
CA TYR A 206 -12.84 17.42 -19.94
C TYR A 206 -13.60 16.15 -20.32
N ILE A 207 -12.98 15.34 -21.16
CA ILE A 207 -13.39 13.96 -21.49
C ILE A 207 -12.54 13.02 -20.63
N THR A 208 -13.15 12.00 -20.05
CA THR A 208 -12.46 10.99 -19.23
C THR A 208 -13.18 9.65 -19.28
N ASN A 209 -12.52 8.61 -18.82
CA ASN A 209 -13.08 7.27 -18.60
C ASN A 209 -13.64 7.14 -17.18
N HIS A 210 -14.54 6.17 -16.95
CA HIS A 210 -15.14 5.90 -15.63
C HIS A 210 -14.18 5.26 -14.61
N SER A 211 -12.92 5.02 -14.97
CA SER A 211 -11.96 4.38 -14.09
C SER A 211 -11.67 5.22 -12.84
N THR A 212 -11.67 4.59 -11.68
CA THR A 212 -11.36 5.21 -10.38
C THR A 212 -9.90 5.06 -9.97
N GLY A 213 -9.11 4.25 -10.69
CA GLY A 213 -7.71 3.97 -10.35
C GLY A 213 -7.49 2.86 -9.31
N LYS A 214 -8.54 2.39 -8.61
CA LYS A 214 -8.42 1.41 -7.50
C LYS A 214 -7.55 0.18 -7.83
N MET A 215 -7.69 -0.39 -9.04
CA MET A 215 -6.92 -1.60 -9.42
C MET A 215 -5.42 -1.32 -9.54
N GLY A 216 -5.04 -0.20 -10.19
CA GLY A 216 -3.63 0.18 -10.29
C GLY A 216 -3.00 0.52 -8.94
N TYR A 217 -3.77 1.16 -8.05
CA TYR A 217 -3.34 1.42 -6.68
C TYR A 217 -3.15 0.13 -5.88
N ALA A 218 -4.06 -0.84 -6.00
CA ALA A 218 -3.92 -2.16 -5.37
C ALA A 218 -2.67 -2.91 -5.88
N LEU A 219 -2.42 -2.89 -7.20
CA LEU A 219 -1.23 -3.49 -7.80
C LEU A 219 0.07 -2.85 -7.28
N ALA A 220 0.12 -1.53 -7.23
CA ALA A 220 1.29 -0.81 -6.72
C ALA A 220 1.55 -1.12 -5.24
N ARG A 221 0.49 -1.12 -4.42
CA ARG A 221 0.57 -1.44 -2.99
C ARG A 221 1.04 -2.89 -2.76
N MET A 222 0.44 -3.86 -3.45
CA MET A 222 0.83 -5.27 -3.29
C MET A 222 2.26 -5.52 -3.79
N ALA A 223 2.68 -4.93 -4.91
CA ALA A 223 4.06 -5.04 -5.39
C ALA A 223 5.07 -4.46 -4.37
N ALA A 224 4.75 -3.31 -3.74
CA ALA A 224 5.58 -2.71 -2.70
C ALA A 224 5.65 -3.61 -1.45
N PHE A 225 4.54 -4.23 -1.04
CA PHE A 225 4.51 -5.18 0.09
C PHE A 225 5.34 -6.44 -0.20
N ARG A 226 5.45 -6.86 -1.46
CA ARG A 226 6.31 -7.96 -1.92
C ARG A 226 7.78 -7.55 -2.16
N GLY A 227 8.16 -6.33 -1.76
CA GLY A 227 9.55 -5.86 -1.74
C GLY A 227 10.04 -5.19 -3.01
N ALA A 228 9.16 -4.92 -3.99
CA ALA A 228 9.52 -4.19 -5.19
C ALA A 228 9.78 -2.71 -4.91
N LYS A 229 10.67 -2.10 -5.71
CA LYS A 229 10.73 -0.64 -5.85
C LYS A 229 9.67 -0.20 -6.87
N VAL A 230 8.59 0.40 -6.40
CA VAL A 230 7.42 0.71 -7.22
C VAL A 230 7.35 2.17 -7.60
N THR A 231 7.11 2.44 -8.89
CA THR A 231 6.71 3.76 -9.40
C THR A 231 5.27 3.67 -9.91
N LEU A 232 4.38 4.48 -9.35
CA LEU A 232 2.99 4.58 -9.76
C LEU A 232 2.75 5.88 -10.54
N VAL A 233 2.50 5.75 -11.85
CA VAL A 233 2.09 6.87 -12.72
C VAL A 233 0.57 6.95 -12.69
N ALA A 234 0.03 7.96 -12.01
CA ALA A 234 -1.41 8.07 -11.73
C ALA A 234 -2.03 9.32 -12.36
N GLY A 235 -3.11 9.12 -13.12
CA GLY A 235 -4.03 10.17 -13.52
C GLY A 235 -4.83 10.70 -12.31
N PRO A 236 -5.68 11.71 -12.49
CA PRO A 236 -6.46 12.30 -11.41
C PRO A 236 -7.34 11.26 -10.71
N THR A 237 -7.28 11.23 -9.38
CA THR A 237 -8.05 10.32 -8.53
C THR A 237 -8.21 10.94 -7.13
N ASN A 238 -9.23 10.48 -6.38
CA ASN A 238 -9.45 10.85 -4.98
C ASN A 238 -8.87 9.81 -4.00
N LEU A 239 -8.10 8.83 -4.49
CA LEU A 239 -7.47 7.84 -3.64
C LEU A 239 -6.26 8.44 -2.90
N GLU A 240 -6.05 8.00 -1.67
CA GLU A 240 -4.84 8.33 -0.93
C GLU A 240 -3.62 7.70 -1.61
N ASN A 241 -2.48 8.37 -1.56
CA ASN A 241 -1.25 7.82 -2.12
C ASN A 241 -0.86 6.56 -1.33
N PRO A 242 -0.58 5.43 -2.01
CA PRO A 242 -0.15 4.22 -1.32
C PRO A 242 1.23 4.42 -0.70
N LEU A 243 1.42 3.85 0.49
CA LEU A 243 2.71 3.86 1.16
C LEU A 243 3.75 3.03 0.38
N PHE A 244 5.02 3.40 0.53
CA PHE A 244 6.17 2.69 -0.06
C PHE A 244 6.22 2.71 -1.59
N VAL A 245 5.53 3.67 -2.21
CA VAL A 245 5.39 3.81 -3.66
C VAL A 245 5.81 5.21 -4.10
N ASP A 246 6.69 5.29 -5.09
CA ASP A 246 7.07 6.56 -5.72
C ASP A 246 5.95 7.04 -6.65
N MET A 247 5.30 8.15 -6.30
CA MET A 247 4.16 8.69 -7.05
C MET A 247 4.59 9.67 -8.15
N VAL A 248 4.08 9.44 -9.37
CA VAL A 248 4.19 10.37 -10.50
C VAL A 248 2.77 10.76 -10.93
N LYS A 249 2.35 11.98 -10.60
CA LYS A 249 1.02 12.49 -10.94
C LYS A 249 1.03 13.07 -12.37
N VAL A 250 0.05 12.68 -13.16
CA VAL A 250 -0.16 13.13 -14.54
C VAL A 250 -1.64 13.49 -14.72
N VAL A 251 -1.98 14.16 -15.79
CA VAL A 251 -3.38 14.55 -16.07
C VAL A 251 -3.85 13.96 -17.40
N THR A 252 -3.10 14.18 -18.47
CA THR A 252 -3.48 13.83 -19.84
C THR A 252 -2.87 12.50 -20.28
N ALA A 253 -3.36 11.95 -21.38
CA ALA A 253 -2.77 10.79 -22.05
C ALA A 253 -1.34 11.08 -22.51
N GLU A 254 -1.04 12.31 -22.94
CA GLU A 254 0.30 12.73 -23.32
C GLU A 254 1.26 12.74 -22.13
N ASP A 255 0.85 13.35 -20.99
CA ASP A 255 1.66 13.35 -19.76
C ASP A 255 1.97 11.90 -19.32
N MET A 256 0.96 11.02 -19.38
CA MET A 256 1.15 9.61 -19.01
C MET A 256 2.07 8.89 -19.99
N TYR A 257 1.98 9.19 -21.28
CA TYR A 257 2.87 8.64 -22.29
C TYR A 257 4.31 9.03 -21.99
N GLU A 258 4.59 10.31 -21.78
CA GLU A 258 5.93 10.82 -21.48
C GLU A 258 6.48 10.26 -20.15
N ALA A 259 5.64 10.24 -19.10
CA ALA A 259 6.03 9.71 -17.80
C ALA A 259 6.39 8.24 -17.83
N VAL A 260 5.67 7.43 -18.62
CA VAL A 260 5.90 5.99 -18.75
C VAL A 260 7.11 5.71 -19.64
N THR A 261 7.17 6.32 -20.84
CA THR A 261 8.22 6.03 -21.83
C THR A 261 9.59 6.45 -21.36
N SER A 262 9.70 7.60 -20.67
CA SER A 262 10.97 8.07 -20.10
C SER A 262 11.55 7.18 -19.00
N ARG A 263 10.74 6.31 -18.40
CA ARG A 263 11.13 5.43 -17.29
C ARG A 263 11.18 3.95 -17.68
N SER A 264 10.48 3.56 -18.75
CA SER A 264 10.26 2.16 -19.13
C SER A 264 11.55 1.36 -19.28
N ALA A 265 12.60 1.98 -19.77
CA ALA A 265 13.89 1.33 -19.99
C ALA A 265 14.57 0.80 -18.73
N ASP A 266 14.27 1.35 -17.55
CA ASP A 266 14.89 1.01 -16.27
C ASP A 266 14.00 0.10 -15.40
N MET A 267 12.85 -0.35 -15.93
CA MET A 267 11.88 -1.17 -15.20
C MET A 267 12.01 -2.63 -15.58
N ASP A 268 11.91 -3.51 -14.58
CA ASP A 268 11.85 -4.96 -14.78
C ASP A 268 10.42 -5.41 -15.16
N ILE A 269 9.43 -4.78 -14.55
CA ILE A 269 8.01 -5.11 -14.73
C ILE A 269 7.23 -3.82 -15.00
N ILE A 270 6.38 -3.84 -16.03
CA ILE A 270 5.47 -2.74 -16.35
C ILE A 270 4.04 -3.25 -16.40
N ILE A 271 3.16 -2.67 -15.57
CA ILE A 271 1.75 -3.03 -15.50
C ILE A 271 0.90 -1.83 -15.91
N LYS A 272 0.35 -1.87 -17.13
CA LYS A 272 -0.47 -0.78 -17.68
C LYS A 272 -1.94 -1.01 -17.33
N ALA A 273 -2.36 -0.56 -16.11
CA ALA A 273 -3.72 -0.70 -15.60
C ALA A 273 -4.59 0.56 -15.77
N ALA A 274 -4.00 1.70 -16.15
CA ALA A 274 -4.73 2.94 -16.38
C ALA A 274 -5.69 2.86 -17.57
N ALA A 275 -6.85 3.49 -17.44
CA ALA A 275 -7.78 3.75 -18.55
C ALA A 275 -7.39 5.05 -19.25
N VAL A 276 -6.44 4.98 -20.16
CA VAL A 276 -5.97 6.11 -20.97
C VAL A 276 -6.96 6.38 -22.07
N ALA A 277 -7.27 7.66 -22.31
CA ALA A 277 -8.15 8.06 -23.41
C ALA A 277 -7.47 7.77 -24.77
N ASP A 278 -8.19 7.08 -25.67
CA ASP A 278 -7.72 6.82 -27.05
C ASP A 278 -7.84 8.04 -27.96
N TYR A 279 -8.67 9.00 -27.54
CA TYR A 279 -8.94 10.25 -28.27
C TYR A 279 -8.90 11.43 -27.31
N ARG A 280 -8.44 12.58 -27.82
CA ARG A 280 -8.47 13.88 -27.15
C ARG A 280 -9.05 14.95 -28.06
N PRO A 281 -9.60 16.07 -27.53
CA PRO A 281 -9.95 17.21 -28.37
C PRO A 281 -8.76 17.65 -29.21
N GLU A 282 -9.01 17.89 -30.51
CA GLU A 282 -7.99 18.36 -31.44
C GLU A 282 -7.49 19.75 -31.03
N ASN A 283 -8.42 20.60 -30.60
CA ASN A 283 -8.15 21.95 -30.12
C ASN A 283 -8.75 22.13 -28.73
N VAL A 284 -7.97 22.61 -27.78
CA VAL A 284 -8.40 22.96 -26.43
C VAL A 284 -8.63 24.46 -26.39
N SER A 285 -9.83 24.88 -25.96
CA SER A 285 -10.14 26.29 -25.81
C SER A 285 -9.45 26.88 -24.59
N GLU A 286 -8.79 28.03 -24.72
CA GLU A 286 -8.19 28.78 -23.61
C GLU A 286 -9.23 29.39 -22.67
N GLU A 287 -10.46 29.67 -23.20
CA GLU A 287 -11.57 30.18 -22.42
C GLU A 287 -12.74 29.19 -22.38
N LYS A 288 -13.56 29.30 -21.33
CA LYS A 288 -14.79 28.51 -21.20
C LYS A 288 -15.69 28.74 -22.42
N ILE A 289 -15.97 27.69 -23.17
CA ILE A 289 -16.86 27.73 -24.32
C ILE A 289 -18.27 28.13 -23.85
N LYS A 290 -18.77 29.29 -24.30
CA LYS A 290 -20.10 29.76 -23.95
C LYS A 290 -21.17 29.00 -24.74
N LYS A 291 -22.33 28.80 -24.11
CA LYS A 291 -23.49 28.20 -24.77
C LYS A 291 -23.91 29.07 -25.97
N LYS A 292 -24.05 28.42 -27.11
CA LYS A 292 -24.59 29.00 -28.35
C LYS A 292 -25.88 28.26 -28.73
N ASP A 293 -26.70 28.88 -29.55
CA ASP A 293 -27.88 28.22 -30.12
C ASP A 293 -27.41 27.11 -31.08
N GLY A 294 -28.03 25.94 -31.00
CA GLY A 294 -27.72 24.78 -31.83
C GLY A 294 -26.82 23.73 -31.15
N ASN A 295 -26.46 22.71 -31.92
CA ASN A 295 -25.61 21.59 -31.47
C ASN A 295 -24.12 21.98 -31.48
N MET A 296 -23.35 21.44 -30.56
CA MET A 296 -21.90 21.59 -30.52
C MET A 296 -21.25 20.25 -30.90
N ALA A 297 -20.28 20.28 -31.80
CA ALA A 297 -19.41 19.16 -32.13
C ALA A 297 -17.99 19.46 -31.64
N ILE A 298 -17.31 18.44 -31.10
CA ILE A 298 -15.92 18.53 -30.65
C ILE A 298 -15.12 17.60 -31.55
N PRO A 299 -14.25 18.12 -32.42
CA PRO A 299 -13.32 17.28 -33.19
C PRO A 299 -12.35 16.59 -32.26
N LEU A 300 -12.14 15.27 -32.48
CA LEU A 300 -11.24 14.45 -31.68
C LEU A 300 -10.09 13.94 -32.53
N THR A 301 -8.89 13.93 -32.00
CA THR A 301 -7.69 13.32 -32.57
C THR A 301 -7.21 12.15 -31.69
N ARG A 302 -6.49 11.19 -32.29
CA ARG A 302 -5.96 10.03 -31.58
C ARG A 302 -4.82 10.43 -30.65
N THR A 303 -4.76 9.77 -29.48
CA THR A 303 -3.62 9.84 -28.56
C THR A 303 -2.55 8.83 -28.94
N LYS A 304 -1.37 8.93 -28.34
CA LYS A 304 -0.27 7.99 -28.50
C LYS A 304 -0.57 6.68 -27.77
N ASP A 305 -0.24 5.56 -28.39
CA ASP A 305 -0.47 4.23 -27.81
C ASP A 305 0.73 3.80 -26.95
N ILE A 306 0.60 3.98 -25.64
CA ILE A 306 1.64 3.63 -24.65
C ILE A 306 2.00 2.15 -24.72
N LEU A 307 0.99 1.26 -24.84
CA LEU A 307 1.24 -0.19 -24.83
C LEU A 307 1.96 -0.67 -26.10
N ALA A 308 1.65 -0.08 -27.26
CA ALA A 308 2.37 -0.34 -28.49
C ALA A 308 3.85 0.08 -28.37
N TYR A 309 4.09 1.30 -27.89
CA TYR A 309 5.44 1.79 -27.65
C TYR A 309 6.24 0.86 -26.73
N LEU A 310 5.65 0.44 -25.61
CA LEU A 310 6.31 -0.43 -24.65
C LEU A 310 6.70 -1.79 -25.26
N GLY A 311 5.82 -2.39 -26.06
CA GLY A 311 6.12 -3.66 -26.71
C GLY A 311 7.18 -3.56 -27.79
N GLU A 312 7.20 -2.45 -28.57
CA GLU A 312 8.20 -2.17 -29.60
C GLU A 312 9.60 -1.92 -29.02
N HIS A 313 9.67 -1.35 -27.80
CA HIS A 313 10.92 -0.99 -27.12
C HIS A 313 11.24 -1.89 -25.93
N LYS A 314 10.58 -3.04 -25.84
CA LYS A 314 10.75 -4.01 -24.76
C LYS A 314 12.18 -4.53 -24.70
N LYS A 315 12.77 -4.50 -23.51
CA LYS A 315 14.12 -5.06 -23.26
C LYS A 315 14.04 -6.56 -22.92
N GLU A 316 15.14 -7.26 -23.15
CA GLU A 316 15.30 -8.63 -22.70
C GLU A 316 15.15 -8.73 -21.18
N GLY A 317 14.40 -9.73 -20.72
CA GLY A 317 14.08 -9.92 -19.28
C GLY A 317 13.01 -8.99 -18.71
N GLN A 318 12.50 -8.02 -19.49
CA GLN A 318 11.42 -7.14 -19.05
C GLN A 318 10.06 -7.82 -19.24
N PHE A 319 9.15 -7.68 -18.26
CA PHE A 319 7.79 -8.20 -18.33
C PHE A 319 6.77 -7.08 -18.47
N ILE A 320 5.88 -7.19 -19.47
CA ILE A 320 4.84 -6.18 -19.72
C ILE A 320 3.46 -6.81 -19.61
N CYS A 321 2.65 -6.30 -18.69
CA CYS A 321 1.24 -6.64 -18.50
C CYS A 321 0.33 -5.49 -18.92
N GLY A 322 -0.57 -5.74 -19.87
CA GLY A 322 -1.62 -4.80 -20.27
C GLY A 322 -2.96 -5.17 -19.66
N PHE A 323 -3.84 -4.18 -19.48
CA PHE A 323 -5.23 -4.41 -19.12
C PHE A 323 -6.14 -4.31 -20.33
N SER A 324 -7.19 -5.12 -20.34
CA SER A 324 -8.24 -5.10 -21.35
C SER A 324 -9.60 -5.08 -20.68
N MET A 325 -10.51 -4.31 -21.24
CA MET A 325 -11.92 -4.28 -20.86
C MET A 325 -12.74 -4.58 -22.09
N GLU A 326 -13.41 -5.72 -22.07
CA GLU A 326 -14.15 -6.21 -23.23
C GLU A 326 -15.59 -6.53 -22.80
N THR A 327 -16.50 -6.35 -23.70
CA THR A 327 -17.91 -6.72 -23.53
C THR A 327 -18.28 -7.98 -24.30
N GLU A 328 -17.51 -8.34 -25.33
CA GLU A 328 -17.72 -9.49 -26.21
C GLU A 328 -16.36 -10.03 -26.71
N HIS A 329 -16.29 -11.35 -26.94
CA HIS A 329 -15.09 -12.03 -27.46
C HIS A 329 -13.79 -11.69 -26.67
N MET A 330 -13.91 -11.55 -25.33
CA MET A 330 -12.86 -11.06 -24.45
C MET A 330 -11.52 -11.79 -24.63
N VAL A 331 -11.55 -13.13 -24.65
CA VAL A 331 -10.33 -13.95 -24.77
C VAL A 331 -9.67 -13.77 -26.14
N GLU A 332 -10.46 -13.82 -27.21
CA GLU A 332 -9.95 -13.67 -28.58
C GLU A 332 -9.34 -12.29 -28.83
N ASN A 333 -10.04 -11.24 -28.42
CA ASN A 333 -9.56 -9.86 -28.54
C ASN A 333 -8.28 -9.63 -27.73
N SER A 334 -8.23 -10.19 -26.51
CA SER A 334 -7.06 -10.07 -25.64
C SER A 334 -5.85 -10.85 -26.18
N LYS A 335 -6.04 -12.03 -26.77
CA LYS A 335 -4.97 -12.77 -27.48
C LYS A 335 -4.42 -11.98 -28.67
N LYS A 336 -5.29 -11.40 -29.50
CA LYS A 336 -4.88 -10.51 -30.60
C LYS A 336 -4.10 -9.29 -30.09
N LYS A 337 -4.51 -8.72 -28.95
CA LYS A 337 -3.83 -7.59 -28.31
C LYS A 337 -2.44 -7.99 -27.81
N LEU A 338 -2.31 -9.16 -27.19
CA LEU A 338 -1.04 -9.71 -26.71
C LEU A 338 -0.01 -9.83 -27.85
N GLU A 339 -0.42 -10.44 -28.97
CA GLU A 339 0.44 -10.61 -30.14
C GLU A 339 0.76 -9.28 -30.82
N LYS A 340 -0.27 -8.46 -31.13
CA LYS A 340 -0.11 -7.18 -31.84
C LYS A 340 0.73 -6.17 -31.07
N LYS A 341 0.70 -6.20 -29.73
CA LYS A 341 1.42 -5.26 -28.87
C LYS A 341 2.73 -5.83 -28.31
N HIS A 342 3.10 -7.06 -28.67
CA HIS A 342 4.35 -7.73 -28.22
C HIS A 342 4.52 -7.71 -26.68
N ILE A 343 3.44 -7.94 -25.93
CA ILE A 343 3.43 -7.98 -24.48
C ILE A 343 3.32 -9.41 -23.95
N ASP A 344 3.53 -9.62 -22.64
CA ASP A 344 3.62 -10.96 -22.05
C ASP A 344 2.32 -11.44 -21.48
N MET A 345 1.50 -10.54 -20.96
CA MET A 345 0.24 -10.85 -20.32
C MET A 345 -0.82 -9.78 -20.56
N VAL A 346 -2.06 -10.20 -20.67
CA VAL A 346 -3.25 -9.32 -20.63
C VAL A 346 -4.12 -9.75 -19.45
N ALA A 347 -4.39 -8.82 -18.55
CA ALA A 347 -5.39 -8.96 -17.51
C ALA A 347 -6.73 -8.41 -18.04
N ALA A 348 -7.64 -9.32 -18.39
CA ALA A 348 -8.90 -8.99 -19.04
C ALA A 348 -10.05 -8.97 -18.02
N ASN A 349 -10.84 -7.90 -18.01
CA ASN A 349 -12.01 -7.72 -17.18
C ASN A 349 -13.29 -7.80 -18.03
N ASN A 350 -14.30 -8.54 -17.54
CA ASN A 350 -15.62 -8.63 -18.16
C ASN A 350 -16.60 -7.68 -17.47
N LEU A 351 -17.02 -6.62 -18.13
CA LEU A 351 -17.94 -5.61 -17.59
C LEU A 351 -19.39 -6.09 -17.41
N LYS A 352 -19.77 -7.23 -17.99
CA LYS A 352 -21.13 -7.78 -17.93
C LYS A 352 -21.42 -8.54 -16.62
N VAL A 353 -20.40 -8.79 -15.80
CA VAL A 353 -20.56 -9.57 -14.58
C VAL A 353 -20.78 -8.64 -13.38
N GLU A 354 -21.83 -8.88 -12.62
CA GLU A 354 -22.13 -8.14 -11.39
C GLU A 354 -20.99 -8.32 -10.37
N GLY A 355 -20.56 -7.22 -9.75
CA GLY A 355 -19.41 -7.21 -8.83
C GLY A 355 -18.05 -7.00 -9.51
N ALA A 356 -17.99 -6.98 -10.86
CA ALA A 356 -16.79 -6.59 -11.61
C ALA A 356 -16.98 -5.19 -12.21
N GLY A 357 -16.03 -4.27 -11.99
CA GLY A 357 -16.14 -2.93 -12.57
C GLY A 357 -15.28 -1.87 -11.90
N PHE A 358 -15.46 -0.61 -12.34
CA PHE A 358 -14.59 0.50 -11.95
C PHE A 358 -14.76 0.96 -10.49
N GLY A 359 -16.00 1.06 -10.00
CA GLY A 359 -16.32 1.69 -8.71
C GLY A 359 -16.27 0.76 -7.50
N VAL A 360 -16.40 -0.55 -7.70
CA VAL A 360 -16.46 -1.57 -6.63
C VAL A 360 -15.07 -1.98 -6.13
N ASP A 361 -15.00 -2.60 -4.95
CA ASP A 361 -13.75 -3.07 -4.34
C ASP A 361 -13.37 -4.50 -4.74
N THR A 362 -14.26 -5.18 -5.46
CA THR A 362 -14.06 -6.53 -6.01
C THR A 362 -13.78 -6.49 -7.51
N ASN A 363 -13.30 -7.61 -8.06
CA ASN A 363 -13.14 -7.81 -9.48
C ASN A 363 -13.18 -9.30 -9.86
N ILE A 364 -13.50 -9.59 -11.13
CA ILE A 364 -13.39 -10.89 -11.80
C ILE A 364 -12.50 -10.67 -13.01
N MET A 365 -11.43 -11.44 -13.14
CA MET A 365 -10.48 -11.25 -14.24
C MET A 365 -10.06 -12.57 -14.86
N THR A 366 -9.69 -12.52 -16.12
CA THR A 366 -9.00 -13.61 -16.82
C THR A 366 -7.60 -13.15 -17.17
N LEU A 367 -6.58 -13.87 -16.69
CA LEU A 367 -5.18 -13.64 -17.04
C LEU A 367 -4.86 -14.43 -18.31
N ILE A 368 -4.40 -13.75 -19.35
CA ILE A 368 -4.15 -14.33 -20.67
C ILE A 368 -2.67 -14.14 -20.99
N THR A 369 -1.98 -15.26 -21.25
CA THR A 369 -0.57 -15.32 -21.65
C THR A 369 -0.43 -16.12 -22.95
N LYS A 370 0.79 -16.26 -23.45
CA LYS A 370 1.06 -17.11 -24.63
C LYS A 370 0.82 -18.59 -24.37
N GLU A 371 0.98 -19.03 -23.10
CA GLU A 371 0.84 -20.43 -22.71
C GLU A 371 -0.62 -20.84 -22.41
N GLY A 372 -1.50 -19.86 -22.16
CA GLY A 372 -2.89 -20.15 -21.85
C GLY A 372 -3.62 -19.03 -21.15
N GLU A 373 -4.75 -19.39 -20.56
CA GLU A 373 -5.63 -18.50 -19.82
C GLU A 373 -5.93 -19.06 -18.43
N LYS A 374 -6.06 -18.15 -17.46
CA LYS A 374 -6.38 -18.45 -16.05
C LYS A 374 -7.51 -17.53 -15.59
N GLU A 375 -8.66 -18.12 -15.31
CA GLU A 375 -9.79 -17.39 -14.76
C GLU A 375 -9.60 -17.20 -13.25
N LEU A 376 -9.82 -15.98 -12.77
CA LEU A 376 -9.87 -15.65 -11.35
C LEU A 376 -11.33 -15.49 -10.94
N PRO A 377 -11.75 -16.06 -9.80
CA PRO A 377 -13.10 -15.87 -9.27
C PRO A 377 -13.32 -14.42 -8.82
N LEU A 378 -14.54 -14.12 -8.37
CA LEU A 378 -14.82 -12.85 -7.70
C LEU A 378 -14.01 -12.76 -6.40
N MET A 379 -13.12 -11.78 -6.32
CA MET A 379 -12.28 -11.54 -5.15
C MET A 379 -12.00 -10.05 -4.98
N SER A 380 -11.37 -9.66 -3.86
CA SER A 380 -10.95 -8.28 -3.64
C SER A 380 -9.94 -7.82 -4.70
N LYS A 381 -9.86 -6.51 -4.96
CA LYS A 381 -8.84 -5.98 -5.87
C LYS A 381 -7.41 -6.24 -5.40
N GLU A 382 -7.19 -6.36 -4.10
CA GLU A 382 -5.90 -6.73 -3.53
C GLU A 382 -5.55 -8.19 -3.81
N ASP A 383 -6.51 -9.10 -3.69
CA ASP A 383 -6.30 -10.52 -4.03
C ASP A 383 -6.09 -10.70 -5.53
N VAL A 384 -6.84 -9.96 -6.36
CA VAL A 384 -6.61 -9.93 -7.82
C VAL A 384 -5.21 -9.41 -8.13
N ALA A 385 -4.77 -8.34 -7.45
CA ALA A 385 -3.42 -7.79 -7.64
C ALA A 385 -2.35 -8.83 -7.29
N ASN A 386 -2.52 -9.55 -6.18
CA ASN A 386 -1.62 -10.64 -5.81
C ASN A 386 -1.61 -11.76 -6.85
N ALA A 387 -2.76 -12.21 -7.32
CA ALA A 387 -2.84 -13.25 -8.34
C ALA A 387 -2.18 -12.85 -9.67
N ILE A 388 -2.26 -11.56 -10.05
CA ILE A 388 -1.54 -11.00 -11.20
C ILE A 388 -0.02 -11.03 -10.95
N LEU A 389 0.42 -10.60 -9.77
CA LEU A 389 1.83 -10.59 -9.41
C LEU A 389 2.40 -12.02 -9.29
N ASP A 390 1.63 -12.99 -8.78
CA ASP A 390 2.02 -14.41 -8.74
C ASP A 390 2.29 -14.95 -10.14
N GLU A 391 1.39 -14.64 -11.09
CA GLU A 391 1.57 -15.07 -12.49
C GLU A 391 2.80 -14.40 -13.12
N ILE A 392 3.07 -13.13 -12.81
CA ILE A 392 4.26 -12.41 -13.26
C ILE A 392 5.53 -13.06 -12.69
N VAL A 393 5.57 -13.29 -11.38
CA VAL A 393 6.74 -13.89 -10.69
C VAL A 393 7.05 -15.30 -11.23
N ALA A 394 6.02 -16.10 -11.47
CA ALA A 394 6.20 -17.44 -12.06
C ALA A 394 6.84 -17.43 -13.46
N LYS A 395 6.79 -16.30 -14.18
CA LYS A 395 7.32 -16.19 -15.54
C LYS A 395 8.65 -15.45 -15.65
N ILE A 396 9.05 -14.73 -14.62
CA ILE A 396 10.34 -13.99 -14.61
C ILE A 396 11.44 -14.73 -13.84
N ASN A 397 11.07 -15.78 -13.08
CA ASN A 397 11.97 -16.72 -12.41
C ASN A 397 12.12 -17.99 -13.22
#